data_1f45507600c86f8d4e3b2ca0c520ced3
#
_entry.id   1f45507600c86f8d4e3b2ca0c520ced3
#
_cell.length_a   1.000
_cell.length_b   1.000
_cell.length_c   1.000
_cell.angle_alpha   90.00
_cell.angle_beta   90.00
_cell.angle_gamma   90.00
#
_symmetry.space_group_name_H-M   'P 1'
#
loop_
_entity.id
_entity.type
_entity.pdbx_description
1 polymer ?
#
loop_
_entity_poly.entity_id
_entity_poly.type
_entity_poly.pdbx_seq_one_letter_code
_entity_poly.pdbx_strand_id
1 'polypeptide(L)'
;LPHALVNCLVRLGWSHGDQELFSMQELIDLFDGKTLNSSASAFDPDKLLWFNAHYLRETPLDDLARLVLPFLHQKGFTDATEASIEPLVPLYRERAKNLIELADGIAQLLYKSADLPYDEAGVAKWLTDEGKEHVKVIRDQLAALPSFDKESIEHVIHSYVESLGVKF
;
A
#
# COMPACT_ATOMS: atom_id res chain seq x y z
N LEU A 1 -1.37 -10.11 -8.66
CA LEU A 1 -2.66 -10.80 -8.67
C LEU A 1 -2.86 -11.53 -10.00
N PRO A 2 -3.40 -12.77 -10.02
CA PRO A 2 -3.54 -13.56 -11.25
C PRO A 2 -4.38 -12.86 -12.32
N HIS A 3 -5.52 -12.29 -11.96
CA HIS A 3 -6.40 -11.60 -12.93
C HIS A 3 -5.78 -10.31 -13.49
N ALA A 4 -4.92 -9.62 -12.73
CA ALA A 4 -4.14 -8.50 -13.27
C ALA A 4 -3.18 -8.96 -14.38
N LEU A 5 -2.52 -10.11 -14.17
CA LEU A 5 -1.65 -10.71 -15.19
C LEU A 5 -2.45 -11.15 -16.41
N VAL A 6 -3.58 -11.82 -16.22
CA VAL A 6 -4.45 -12.25 -17.34
C VAL A 6 -4.90 -11.04 -18.15
N ASN A 7 -5.41 -9.98 -17.51
CA ASN A 7 -5.84 -8.77 -18.22
C ASN A 7 -4.66 -8.12 -18.99
N CYS A 8 -3.48 -8.02 -18.36
CA CYS A 8 -2.29 -7.47 -18.99
C CYS A 8 -1.89 -8.29 -20.24
N LEU A 9 -1.86 -9.62 -20.13
CA LEU A 9 -1.48 -10.52 -21.23
C LEU A 9 -2.49 -10.48 -22.38
N VAL A 10 -3.79 -10.45 -22.09
CA VAL A 10 -4.84 -10.35 -23.12
C VAL A 10 -4.65 -9.07 -23.95
N ARG A 11 -4.33 -7.95 -23.31
CA ARG A 11 -4.11 -6.67 -23.97
C ARG A 11 -2.86 -6.60 -24.84
N LEU A 12 -1.94 -7.57 -24.76
CA LEU A 12 -0.79 -7.62 -25.65
C LEU A 12 -1.17 -7.96 -27.11
N GLY A 13 -2.25 -8.69 -27.32
CA GLY A 13 -2.65 -9.11 -28.68
C GLY A 13 -4.13 -8.92 -28.99
N TRP A 14 -4.95 -8.46 -28.05
CA TRP A 14 -6.38 -8.29 -28.23
C TRP A 14 -6.87 -6.95 -27.68
N SER A 15 -7.91 -6.40 -28.30
CA SER A 15 -8.58 -5.19 -27.86
C SER A 15 -10.08 -5.27 -28.05
N HIS A 16 -10.82 -4.63 -27.15
CA HIS A 16 -12.26 -4.44 -27.23
C HIS A 16 -12.56 -2.95 -27.09
N GLY A 17 -12.59 -2.24 -28.23
CA GLY A 17 -12.65 -0.78 -28.22
C GLY A 17 -11.49 -0.16 -27.43
N ASP A 18 -11.80 0.85 -26.62
CA ASP A 18 -10.86 1.57 -25.78
C ASP A 18 -10.79 1.00 -24.35
N GLN A 19 -11.55 -0.07 -24.06
CA GLN A 19 -11.55 -0.66 -22.72
C GLN A 19 -10.20 -1.33 -22.42
N GLU A 20 -9.62 -1.01 -21.27
CA GLU A 20 -8.36 -1.60 -20.82
C GLU A 20 -8.54 -2.56 -19.65
N LEU A 21 -9.51 -2.29 -18.78
CA LEU A 21 -9.77 -3.05 -17.57
C LEU A 21 -10.98 -3.95 -17.79
N PHE A 22 -10.82 -5.23 -17.53
CA PHE A 22 -11.85 -6.25 -17.70
C PHE A 22 -11.91 -7.13 -16.46
N SER A 23 -13.11 -7.35 -15.95
CA SER A 23 -13.32 -8.46 -15.03
C SER A 23 -13.03 -9.80 -15.73
N MET A 24 -12.79 -10.86 -14.97
CA MET A 24 -12.58 -12.19 -15.54
C MET A 24 -13.80 -12.65 -16.34
N GLN A 25 -15.02 -12.30 -15.89
CA GLN A 25 -16.25 -12.66 -16.59
C GLN A 25 -16.37 -11.92 -17.93
N GLU A 26 -16.07 -10.63 -17.96
CA GLU A 26 -16.03 -9.86 -19.22
C GLU A 26 -15.03 -10.45 -20.21
N LEU A 27 -13.83 -10.86 -19.75
CA LEU A 27 -12.85 -11.51 -20.63
C LEU A 27 -13.39 -12.83 -21.19
N ILE A 28 -14.07 -13.63 -20.38
CA ILE A 28 -14.69 -14.90 -20.84
C ILE A 28 -15.77 -14.62 -21.88
N ASP A 29 -16.58 -13.59 -21.69
CA ASP A 29 -17.73 -13.31 -22.55
C ASP A 29 -17.32 -12.61 -23.86
N LEU A 30 -16.29 -11.77 -23.83
CA LEU A 30 -15.90 -10.92 -24.94
C LEU A 30 -14.74 -11.45 -25.77
N PHE A 31 -13.84 -12.25 -25.16
CA PHE A 31 -12.66 -12.77 -25.84
C PHE A 31 -13.03 -13.93 -26.78
N ASP A 32 -13.07 -13.65 -28.08
CA ASP A 32 -13.45 -14.63 -29.09
C ASP A 32 -12.26 -15.32 -29.80
N GLY A 33 -11.02 -14.85 -29.53
CA GLY A 33 -9.80 -15.37 -30.14
C GLY A 33 -9.66 -15.10 -31.65
N LYS A 34 -10.59 -14.36 -32.28
CA LYS A 34 -10.60 -14.14 -33.74
C LYS A 34 -9.91 -12.83 -34.14
N THR A 35 -9.94 -11.84 -33.26
CA THR A 35 -9.42 -10.49 -33.51
C THR A 35 -8.04 -10.28 -32.90
N LEU A 36 -7.23 -11.33 -32.88
CA LEU A 36 -5.86 -11.24 -32.35
C LEU A 36 -4.96 -10.49 -33.32
N ASN A 37 -4.25 -9.49 -32.79
CA ASN A 37 -3.22 -8.77 -33.53
C ASN A 37 -1.96 -9.65 -33.65
N SER A 38 -1.46 -9.86 -34.84
CA SER A 38 -0.24 -10.62 -35.12
C SER A 38 1.05 -9.78 -35.00
N SER A 39 0.96 -8.48 -34.74
CA SER A 39 2.14 -7.64 -34.52
C SER A 39 2.87 -8.00 -33.25
N ALA A 40 4.19 -7.89 -33.24
CA ALA A 40 4.99 -8.10 -32.05
C ALA A 40 4.59 -7.10 -30.96
N SER A 41 4.22 -7.60 -29.81
CA SER A 41 3.90 -6.79 -28.62
C SER A 41 5.02 -6.94 -27.60
N ALA A 42 5.46 -5.84 -27.01
CA ALA A 42 6.41 -5.86 -25.92
C ALA A 42 5.66 -5.93 -24.57
N PHE A 43 6.09 -6.82 -23.71
CA PHE A 43 5.61 -6.85 -22.33
C PHE A 43 6.17 -5.65 -21.58
N ASP A 44 5.27 -4.86 -20.98
CA ASP A 44 5.60 -3.70 -20.18
C ASP A 44 5.34 -4.00 -18.69
N PRO A 45 6.41 -4.11 -17.86
CA PRO A 45 6.27 -4.35 -16.43
C PRO A 45 5.53 -3.24 -15.69
N ASP A 46 5.69 -1.98 -16.10
CA ASP A 46 5.02 -0.85 -15.46
C ASP A 46 3.52 -0.89 -15.73
N LYS A 47 3.13 -1.29 -16.94
CA LYS A 47 1.72 -1.52 -17.26
C LYS A 47 1.13 -2.68 -16.44
N LEU A 48 1.88 -3.76 -16.21
CA LEU A 48 1.44 -4.83 -15.33
C LEU A 48 1.25 -4.32 -13.89
N LEU A 49 2.16 -3.51 -13.37
CA LEU A 49 2.03 -2.91 -12.04
C LEU A 49 0.82 -1.99 -11.96
N TRP A 50 0.51 -1.25 -13.02
CA TRP A 50 -0.69 -0.42 -13.08
C TRP A 50 -1.98 -1.26 -13.00
N PHE A 51 -2.08 -2.35 -13.79
CA PHE A 51 -3.18 -3.30 -13.68
C PHE A 51 -3.28 -3.87 -12.27
N ASN A 52 -2.15 -4.28 -11.71
CA ASN A 52 -2.13 -4.91 -10.39
C ASN A 52 -2.56 -3.96 -9.27
N ALA A 53 -2.15 -2.69 -9.34
CA ALA A 53 -2.59 -1.65 -8.41
C ALA A 53 -4.11 -1.41 -8.50
N HIS A 54 -4.69 -1.42 -9.71
CA HIS A 54 -6.14 -1.32 -9.88
C HIS A 54 -6.85 -2.47 -9.18
N TYR A 55 -6.47 -3.71 -9.47
CA TYR A 55 -7.12 -4.88 -8.88
C TYR A 55 -6.88 -5.02 -7.37
N LEU A 56 -5.78 -4.52 -6.83
CA LEU A 56 -5.60 -4.43 -5.38
C LEU A 56 -6.69 -3.56 -4.73
N ARG A 57 -7.04 -2.44 -5.35
CA ARG A 57 -8.10 -1.55 -4.85
C ARG A 57 -9.49 -2.16 -4.93
N GLU A 58 -9.75 -2.97 -5.96
CA GLU A 58 -11.05 -3.63 -6.17
C GLU A 58 -11.22 -4.93 -5.34
N THR A 59 -10.11 -5.54 -4.90
CA THR A 59 -10.16 -6.80 -4.15
C THR A 59 -10.73 -6.56 -2.74
N PRO A 60 -11.67 -7.39 -2.24
CA PRO A 60 -12.18 -7.34 -0.88
C PRO A 60 -11.07 -7.39 0.17
N LEU A 61 -11.27 -6.74 1.32
CA LEU A 61 -10.24 -6.61 2.36
C LEU A 61 -9.83 -7.94 2.97
N ASP A 62 -10.77 -8.82 3.22
CA ASP A 62 -10.56 -10.18 3.71
C ASP A 62 -9.73 -11.02 2.73
N ASP A 63 -10.02 -10.92 1.43
CA ASP A 63 -9.23 -11.57 0.39
C ASP A 63 -7.80 -11.00 0.32
N LEU A 64 -7.63 -9.68 0.43
CA LEU A 64 -6.31 -9.07 0.48
C LEU A 64 -5.54 -9.47 1.73
N ALA A 65 -6.18 -9.53 2.89
CA ALA A 65 -5.57 -9.99 4.13
C ALA A 65 -5.03 -11.42 3.96
N ARG A 66 -5.86 -12.32 3.40
CA ARG A 66 -5.42 -13.70 3.09
C ARG A 66 -4.26 -13.76 2.11
N LEU A 67 -4.29 -12.93 1.05
CA LEU A 67 -3.25 -12.93 0.02
C LEU A 67 -1.93 -12.31 0.49
N VAL A 68 -1.95 -11.34 1.38
CA VAL A 68 -0.75 -10.66 1.88
C VAL A 68 -0.10 -11.40 3.05
N LEU A 69 -0.86 -12.18 3.80
CA LEU A 69 -0.39 -12.89 5.00
C LEU A 69 0.88 -13.75 4.78
N PRO A 70 1.00 -14.55 3.69
CA PRO A 70 2.23 -15.31 3.45
C PRO A 70 3.49 -14.44 3.30
N PHE A 71 3.35 -13.24 2.74
CA PHE A 71 4.46 -12.29 2.60
C PHE A 71 4.89 -11.71 3.96
N LEU A 72 3.93 -11.47 4.87
CA LEU A 72 4.23 -11.05 6.24
C LEU A 72 4.91 -12.17 7.03
N HIS A 73 4.47 -13.42 6.88
CA HIS A 73 5.14 -14.57 7.50
C HIS A 73 6.58 -14.74 7.01
N GLN A 74 6.84 -14.55 5.70
CA GLN A 74 8.20 -14.56 5.14
C GLN A 74 9.10 -13.44 5.71
N LYS A 75 8.51 -12.34 6.15
CA LYS A 75 9.20 -11.22 6.83
C LYS A 75 9.41 -11.46 8.33
N GLY A 76 8.95 -12.59 8.86
CA GLY A 76 9.12 -12.97 10.26
C GLY A 76 7.92 -12.68 11.17
N PHE A 77 6.82 -12.11 10.65
CA PHE A 77 5.59 -11.84 11.43
C PHE A 77 4.70 -13.08 11.48
N THR A 78 5.23 -14.18 12.02
CA THR A 78 4.56 -15.50 12.03
C THR A 78 3.30 -15.55 12.90
N ASP A 79 3.17 -14.62 13.85
CA ASP A 79 2.00 -14.50 14.73
C ASP A 79 0.86 -13.69 14.08
N ALA A 80 1.11 -13.05 12.92
CA ALA A 80 0.07 -12.32 12.20
C ALA A 80 -1.00 -13.30 11.68
N THR A 81 -2.26 -12.88 11.78
CA THR A 81 -3.43 -13.62 11.29
C THR A 81 -4.22 -12.72 10.34
N GLU A 82 -5.07 -13.30 9.48
CA GLU A 82 -5.96 -12.53 8.60
C GLU A 82 -6.74 -11.47 9.38
N ALA A 83 -7.37 -11.87 10.49
CA ALA A 83 -8.15 -10.96 11.34
C ALA A 83 -7.32 -9.81 11.95
N SER A 84 -6.04 -10.05 12.26
CA SER A 84 -5.17 -9.00 12.82
C SER A 84 -4.67 -8.00 11.79
N ILE A 85 -4.54 -8.41 10.53
CA ILE A 85 -4.01 -7.55 9.46
C ILE A 85 -5.08 -6.91 8.58
N GLU A 86 -6.29 -7.47 8.50
CA GLU A 86 -7.40 -6.93 7.71
C GLU A 86 -7.67 -5.43 7.99
N PRO A 87 -7.73 -4.97 9.26
CA PRO A 87 -7.91 -3.53 9.56
C PRO A 87 -6.76 -2.63 9.09
N LEU A 88 -5.57 -3.21 8.85
CA LEU A 88 -4.37 -2.49 8.41
C LEU A 88 -4.29 -2.35 6.88
N VAL A 89 -4.96 -3.23 6.15
CA VAL A 89 -4.96 -3.24 4.68
C VAL A 89 -5.38 -1.89 4.08
N PRO A 90 -6.47 -1.23 4.52
CA PRO A 90 -6.92 0.04 3.95
C PRO A 90 -5.88 1.16 4.06
N LEU A 91 -4.99 1.11 5.05
CA LEU A 91 -3.99 2.17 5.30
C LEU A 91 -2.92 2.24 4.21
N TYR A 92 -2.68 1.11 3.52
CA TYR A 92 -1.62 1.00 2.51
C TYR A 92 -2.12 0.60 1.12
N ARG A 93 -3.33 0.04 1.01
CA ARG A 93 -3.90 -0.47 -0.24
C ARG A 93 -3.86 0.53 -1.39
N GLU A 94 -4.17 1.80 -1.12
CA GLU A 94 -4.23 2.84 -2.14
C GLU A 94 -2.86 3.20 -2.72
N ARG A 95 -1.78 2.95 -1.97
CA ARG A 95 -0.40 3.29 -2.34
C ARG A 95 0.37 2.11 -2.90
N ALA A 96 -0.04 0.89 -2.57
CA ALA A 96 0.63 -0.33 -2.98
C ALA A 96 0.31 -0.68 -4.45
N LYS A 97 1.33 -1.07 -5.20
CA LYS A 97 1.19 -1.56 -6.57
C LYS A 97 1.17 -3.09 -6.65
N ASN A 98 1.59 -3.77 -5.60
CA ASN A 98 1.64 -5.23 -5.52
C ASN A 98 1.54 -5.70 -4.05
N LEU A 99 1.40 -7.03 -3.85
CA LEU A 99 1.27 -7.61 -2.52
C LEU A 99 2.54 -7.48 -1.66
N ILE A 100 3.71 -7.36 -2.28
CA ILE A 100 4.97 -7.17 -1.54
C ILE A 100 4.99 -5.76 -0.95
N GLU A 101 4.69 -4.74 -1.74
CA GLU A 101 4.59 -3.36 -1.25
C GLU A 101 3.51 -3.19 -0.19
N LEU A 102 2.36 -3.89 -0.35
CA LEU A 102 1.31 -3.91 0.67
C LEU A 102 1.81 -4.54 1.97
N ALA A 103 2.53 -5.67 1.87
CA ALA A 103 3.14 -6.33 3.03
C ALA A 103 4.22 -5.46 3.68
N ASP A 104 5.04 -4.75 2.89
CA ASP A 104 6.06 -3.83 3.41
C ASP A 104 5.42 -2.69 4.22
N GLY A 105 4.33 -2.12 3.72
CA GLY A 105 3.59 -1.09 4.43
C GLY A 105 3.00 -1.61 5.75
N ILE A 106 2.29 -2.74 5.71
CA ILE A 106 1.68 -3.34 6.90
C ILE A 106 2.75 -3.75 7.93
N ALA A 107 3.89 -4.29 7.48
CA ALA A 107 4.99 -4.69 8.35
C ALA A 107 5.49 -3.55 9.25
N GLN A 108 5.48 -2.30 8.76
CA GLN A 108 5.88 -1.13 9.56
C GLN A 108 5.03 -0.96 10.82
N LEU A 109 3.76 -1.36 10.77
CA LEU A 109 2.83 -1.28 11.91
C LEU A 109 2.94 -2.48 12.86
N LEU A 110 3.54 -3.58 12.40
CA LEU A 110 3.68 -4.80 13.19
C LEU A 110 4.99 -4.86 13.97
N TYR A 111 6.00 -4.04 13.62
CA TYR A 111 7.24 -3.98 14.40
C TYR A 111 6.98 -3.50 15.82
N LYS A 112 7.60 -4.17 16.79
CA LYS A 112 7.72 -3.62 18.14
C LYS A 112 8.70 -2.44 18.11
N SER A 113 8.51 -1.46 18.97
CA SER A 113 9.33 -0.25 18.99
C SER A 113 10.84 -0.50 19.04
N ALA A 114 11.26 -1.60 19.71
CA ALA A 114 12.68 -1.97 19.81
C ALA A 114 13.26 -2.58 18.51
N ASP A 115 12.40 -3.15 17.67
CA ASP A 115 12.79 -3.89 16.48
C ASP A 115 12.54 -3.09 15.19
N LEU A 116 12.08 -1.83 15.32
CA LEU A 116 11.76 -1.00 14.18
C LEU A 116 13.03 -0.69 13.38
N PRO A 117 13.11 -1.05 12.09
CA PRO A 117 14.27 -0.70 11.28
C PRO A 117 14.26 0.79 10.97
N TYR A 118 15.32 1.47 11.37
CA TYR A 118 15.52 2.89 11.06
C TYR A 118 16.39 3.05 9.81
N ASP A 119 15.98 3.96 8.93
CA ASP A 119 16.84 4.44 7.86
C ASP A 119 17.96 5.34 8.46
N GLU A 120 19.21 4.88 8.40
CA GLU A 120 20.36 5.57 8.98
C GLU A 120 20.53 6.99 8.39
N ALA A 121 20.31 7.15 7.09
CA ALA A 121 20.40 8.45 6.43
C ALA A 121 19.29 9.40 6.91
N GLY A 122 18.07 8.89 7.05
CA GLY A 122 16.93 9.63 7.61
C GLY A 122 17.17 10.02 9.06
N VAL A 123 17.69 9.10 9.88
CA VAL A 123 18.06 9.39 11.28
C VAL A 123 19.10 10.50 11.35
N ALA A 124 20.20 10.40 10.58
CA ALA A 124 21.26 11.41 10.58
C ALA A 124 20.74 12.78 10.11
N LYS A 125 19.81 12.82 9.17
CA LYS A 125 19.26 14.05 8.60
C LYS A 125 18.22 14.71 9.49
N TRP A 126 17.33 13.92 10.10
CA TRP A 126 16.12 14.47 10.73
C TRP A 126 16.09 14.34 12.25
N LEU A 127 16.76 13.33 12.84
CA LEU A 127 16.84 13.16 14.28
C LEU A 127 18.09 13.85 14.87
N THR A 128 18.35 15.07 14.42
CA THR A 128 19.30 16.00 15.06
C THR A 128 18.86 16.30 16.51
N ASP A 129 19.66 16.97 17.30
CA ASP A 129 19.26 17.33 18.68
C ASP A 129 18.00 18.21 18.69
N GLU A 130 17.88 19.14 17.73
CA GLU A 130 16.67 19.93 17.52
C GLU A 130 15.49 19.06 17.11
N GLY A 131 15.65 18.15 16.14
CA GLY A 131 14.61 17.21 15.72
C GLY A 131 14.13 16.30 16.85
N LYS A 132 15.03 15.85 17.72
CA LYS A 132 14.69 15.07 18.92
C LYS A 132 13.82 15.85 19.91
N GLU A 133 14.10 17.16 20.09
CA GLU A 133 13.28 18.01 20.96
C GLU A 133 11.87 18.17 20.38
N HIS A 134 11.72 18.37 19.06
CA HIS A 134 10.40 18.40 18.42
C HIS A 134 9.65 17.09 18.63
N VAL A 135 10.30 15.93 18.46
CA VAL A 135 9.68 14.62 18.69
C VAL A 135 9.22 14.45 20.14
N LYS A 136 10.04 14.90 21.12
CA LYS A 136 9.66 14.85 22.55
C LYS A 136 8.41 15.69 22.83
N VAL A 137 8.36 16.92 22.31
CA VAL A 137 7.21 17.81 22.52
C VAL A 137 5.95 17.19 21.96
N ILE A 138 5.99 16.71 20.70
CA ILE A 138 4.84 16.06 20.06
C ILE A 138 4.43 14.80 20.85
N ARG A 139 5.37 13.96 21.24
CA ARG A 139 5.10 12.75 22.05
C ARG A 139 4.36 13.11 23.34
N ASP A 140 4.84 14.13 24.05
CA ASP A 140 4.27 14.49 25.35
C ASP A 140 2.86 15.10 25.18
N GLN A 141 2.63 15.88 24.13
CA GLN A 141 1.32 16.41 23.79
C GLN A 141 0.34 15.28 23.38
N LEU A 142 0.77 14.32 22.56
CA LEU A 142 -0.04 13.17 22.19
C LEU A 142 -0.36 12.27 23.40
N ALA A 143 0.59 12.10 24.31
CA ALA A 143 0.38 11.32 25.54
C ALA A 143 -0.62 11.99 26.50
N ALA A 144 -0.78 13.29 26.43
CA ALA A 144 -1.71 14.07 27.26
C ALA A 144 -3.14 14.13 26.67
N LEU A 145 -3.38 13.60 25.46
CA LEU A 145 -4.70 13.62 24.84
C LEU A 145 -5.72 12.81 25.63
N PRO A 146 -6.91 13.38 25.88
CA PRO A 146 -8.00 12.65 26.54
C PRO A 146 -8.62 11.56 25.64
N SER A 147 -8.55 11.74 24.33
CA SER A 147 -8.97 10.79 23.30
C SER A 147 -7.90 10.70 22.21
N PHE A 148 -7.50 9.47 21.87
CA PHE A 148 -6.48 9.22 20.84
C PHE A 148 -7.18 8.88 19.51
N ASP A 149 -7.80 9.89 18.90
CA ASP A 149 -8.52 9.83 17.63
C ASP A 149 -7.86 10.71 16.58
N LYS A 150 -8.29 10.55 15.33
CA LYS A 150 -7.70 11.23 14.19
C LYS A 150 -7.71 12.76 14.35
N GLU A 151 -8.86 13.32 14.73
CA GLU A 151 -9.04 14.78 14.82
C GLU A 151 -8.16 15.37 15.92
N SER A 152 -8.09 14.71 17.10
CA SER A 152 -7.24 15.14 18.21
C SER A 152 -5.75 15.09 17.87
N ILE A 153 -5.32 14.03 17.17
CA ILE A 153 -3.92 13.87 16.72
C ILE A 153 -3.57 14.93 15.70
N GLU A 154 -4.40 15.13 14.66
CA GLU A 154 -4.20 16.14 13.63
C GLU A 154 -4.14 17.54 14.24
N HIS A 155 -5.02 17.86 15.19
CA HIS A 155 -5.01 19.15 15.87
C HIS A 155 -3.70 19.42 16.60
N VAL A 156 -3.19 18.45 17.37
CA VAL A 156 -1.90 18.58 18.08
C VAL A 156 -0.76 18.84 17.09
N ILE A 157 -0.68 18.02 16.03
CA ILE A 157 0.40 18.13 15.06
C ILE A 157 0.34 19.49 14.32
N HIS A 158 -0.83 19.87 13.82
CA HIS A 158 -1.00 21.16 13.13
C HIS A 158 -0.69 22.35 14.01
N SER A 159 -1.24 22.38 15.23
CA SER A 159 -0.98 23.48 16.18
C SER A 159 0.49 23.60 16.52
N TYR A 160 1.19 22.47 16.67
CA TYR A 160 2.62 22.50 16.94
C TYR A 160 3.43 23.02 15.75
N VAL A 161 3.15 22.55 14.54
CA VAL A 161 3.81 22.99 13.30
C VAL A 161 3.58 24.48 13.06
N GLU A 162 2.35 24.98 13.25
CA GLU A 162 2.04 26.41 13.15
C GLU A 162 2.84 27.24 14.18
N SER A 163 3.01 26.74 15.40
CA SER A 163 3.79 27.41 16.44
C SER A 163 5.26 27.60 16.06
N LEU A 164 5.79 26.75 15.17
CA LEU A 164 7.16 26.84 14.63
C LEU A 164 7.26 27.81 13.44
N GLY A 165 6.14 28.36 12.96
CA GLY A 165 6.13 29.24 11.79
C GLY A 165 6.39 28.53 10.45
N VAL A 166 6.31 27.20 10.41
CA VAL A 166 6.48 26.39 9.20
C VAL A 166 5.12 26.04 8.61
N LYS A 167 5.05 25.96 7.26
CA LYS A 167 3.86 25.43 6.59
C LYS A 167 3.90 23.90 6.59
N PHE A 168 2.75 23.33 6.83
CA PHE A 168 2.52 21.88 6.73
C PHE A 168 2.49 21.45 5.27
#